data_db70071475fbcb1a621b9f09975a0239
#
_entry.id   db70071475fbcb1a621b9f09975a0239
#
_cell.length_a   1.000
_cell.length_b   1.000
_cell.length_c   1.000
_cell.angle_alpha   90.00
_cell.angle_beta   90.00
_cell.angle_gamma   90.00
#
_symmetry.space_group_name_H-M   'P 1'
#
loop_
_entity.id
_entity.type
_entity.pdbx_description
1 polymer ?
#
loop_
_entity_poly.entity_id
_entity_poly.type
_entity_poly.pdbx_seq_one_letter_code
_entity_poly.pdbx_strand_id
1 'polypeptide(L)'
;MDLRLGSLRPHDRARVAELLVSTAVFSAEEIDVALQLFDASVGDRGDAGADDAHVADYEFTGAFEGDRLVGYACSGPTPATEGTFDLYWLAVDAAAQGRGIGTRLVREVERELRDRGARMLLVETSSRPDYSNTRAFYARCGYTEAARIRDFYAPADDRIMLTTRLTTRERGAATR
;
A
#
# COMPACT_ATOMS: atom_id res chain seq x y z
N MET A 1 -15.60 -14.46 -11.45
CA MET A 1 -15.00 -14.96 -10.20
C MET A 1 -15.16 -13.86 -9.15
N ASP A 2 -15.59 -14.24 -7.96
CA ASP A 2 -15.80 -13.26 -6.88
C ASP A 2 -14.46 -12.91 -6.23
N LEU A 3 -14.13 -11.61 -6.16
CA LEU A 3 -12.90 -11.11 -5.56
C LEU A 3 -13.14 -10.84 -4.08
N ARG A 4 -12.48 -11.60 -3.22
CA ARG A 4 -12.50 -11.42 -1.76
C ARG A 4 -11.29 -10.58 -1.32
N LEU A 5 -11.50 -9.63 -0.41
CA LEU A 5 -10.43 -8.93 0.29
C LEU A 5 -10.28 -9.50 1.71
N GLY A 6 -9.08 -9.50 2.25
CA GLY A 6 -8.79 -10.00 3.59
C GLY A 6 -7.31 -9.95 3.95
N SER A 7 -7.01 -10.23 5.22
CA SER A 7 -5.63 -10.25 5.72
C SER A 7 -4.81 -11.37 5.11
N LEU A 8 -3.53 -11.11 4.91
CA LEU A 8 -2.54 -12.09 4.48
C LEU A 8 -2.12 -12.98 5.66
N ARG A 9 -1.63 -14.16 5.33
CA ARG A 9 -1.14 -15.18 6.27
C ARG A 9 0.31 -15.56 5.95
N PRO A 10 1.08 -16.15 6.88
CA PRO A 10 2.47 -16.53 6.63
C PRO A 10 2.69 -17.37 5.37
N HIS A 11 1.74 -18.27 5.03
CA HIS A 11 1.84 -19.11 3.84
C HIS A 11 1.66 -18.35 2.51
N ASP A 12 1.18 -17.09 2.53
CA ASP A 12 1.06 -16.25 1.33
C ASP A 12 2.41 -15.67 0.89
N ARG A 13 3.47 -15.79 1.71
CA ARG A 13 4.79 -15.18 1.46
C ARG A 13 5.36 -15.46 0.07
N ALA A 14 5.34 -16.72 -0.34
CA ALA A 14 5.86 -17.10 -1.66
C ALA A 14 5.08 -16.40 -2.78
N ARG A 15 3.77 -16.28 -2.61
CA ARG A 15 2.91 -15.63 -3.59
C ARG A 15 3.09 -14.11 -3.60
N VAL A 16 3.37 -13.49 -2.47
CA VAL A 16 3.75 -12.06 -2.38
C VAL A 16 5.01 -11.80 -3.19
N ALA A 17 6.05 -12.64 -3.04
CA ALA A 17 7.27 -12.54 -3.83
C ALA A 17 7.00 -12.64 -5.34
N GLU A 18 6.22 -13.65 -5.78
CA GLU A 18 5.85 -13.82 -7.18
C GLU A 18 5.08 -12.60 -7.73
N LEU A 19 4.17 -12.03 -6.95
CA LEU A 19 3.42 -10.82 -7.35
C LEU A 19 4.37 -9.66 -7.60
N LEU A 20 5.29 -9.37 -6.67
CA LEU A 20 6.26 -8.29 -6.81
C LEU A 20 7.11 -8.46 -8.07
N VAL A 21 7.66 -9.65 -8.28
CA VAL A 21 8.45 -9.97 -9.49
C VAL A 21 7.59 -9.80 -10.75
N SER A 22 6.34 -10.24 -10.75
CA SER A 22 5.45 -10.21 -11.93
C SER A 22 5.13 -8.80 -12.42
N THR A 23 5.19 -7.80 -11.53
CA THR A 23 4.92 -6.41 -11.89
C THR A 23 6.01 -5.79 -12.76
N ALA A 24 7.25 -6.32 -12.66
CA ALA A 24 8.45 -5.81 -13.33
C ALA A 24 8.75 -4.33 -13.05
N VAL A 25 8.24 -3.79 -11.93
CA VAL A 25 8.40 -2.38 -11.52
C VAL A 25 9.44 -2.26 -10.41
N PHE A 26 9.50 -3.25 -9.51
CA PHE A 26 10.35 -3.23 -8.32
C PHE A 26 11.74 -3.80 -8.59
N SER A 27 12.78 -3.18 -8.02
CA SER A 27 14.13 -3.73 -7.99
C SER A 27 14.22 -4.95 -7.06
N ALA A 28 15.32 -5.70 -7.15
CA ALA A 28 15.56 -6.83 -6.26
C ALA A 28 15.63 -6.38 -4.79
N GLU A 29 16.28 -5.25 -4.53
CA GLU A 29 16.41 -4.67 -3.19
C GLU A 29 15.04 -4.25 -2.62
N GLU A 30 14.17 -3.65 -3.43
CA GLU A 30 12.81 -3.29 -3.00
C GLU A 30 11.97 -4.53 -2.69
N ILE A 31 12.11 -5.61 -3.47
CA ILE A 31 11.45 -6.89 -3.22
C ILE A 31 11.93 -7.48 -1.89
N ASP A 32 13.24 -7.47 -1.63
CA ASP A 32 13.80 -7.98 -0.37
C ASP A 32 13.30 -7.20 0.84
N VAL A 33 13.24 -5.87 0.75
CA VAL A 33 12.67 -5.02 1.82
C VAL A 33 11.18 -5.31 2.03
N ALA A 34 10.41 -5.48 0.96
CA ALA A 34 8.98 -5.80 1.06
C ALA A 34 8.75 -7.17 1.74
N LEU A 35 9.60 -8.17 1.45
CA LEU A 35 9.50 -9.49 2.07
C LEU A 35 9.95 -9.49 3.53
N GLN A 36 11.00 -8.74 3.88
CA GLN A 36 11.41 -8.56 5.28
C GLN A 36 10.27 -7.93 6.10
N LEU A 37 9.64 -6.90 5.55
CA LEU A 37 8.50 -6.25 6.20
C LEU A 37 7.30 -7.19 6.34
N PHE A 38 7.03 -8.02 5.33
CA PHE A 38 6.00 -9.05 5.39
C PHE A 38 6.29 -10.06 6.50
N ASP A 39 7.51 -10.60 6.55
CA ASP A 39 7.93 -11.60 7.53
C ASP A 39 7.80 -11.05 8.96
N ALA A 40 8.20 -9.80 9.17
CA ALA A 40 8.12 -9.16 10.47
C ALA A 40 6.68 -8.82 10.91
N SER A 41 5.76 -8.56 9.97
CA SER A 41 4.37 -8.15 10.28
C SER A 41 3.38 -9.30 10.26
N VAL A 42 3.54 -10.26 9.35
CA VAL A 42 2.59 -11.37 9.08
C VAL A 42 3.16 -12.71 9.55
N GLY A 43 4.49 -12.81 9.71
CA GLY A 43 5.17 -14.02 10.15
C GLY A 43 4.69 -14.52 11.52
N ASP A 44 5.02 -15.77 11.84
CA ASP A 44 4.72 -16.35 13.16
C ASP A 44 5.48 -15.53 14.21
N ARG A 45 4.76 -14.81 15.06
CA ARG A 45 5.30 -13.99 16.16
C ARG A 45 5.80 -14.87 17.29
N GLY A 46 6.74 -15.77 16.98
CA GLY A 46 7.51 -16.49 17.98
C GLY A 46 8.61 -15.57 18.52
N ASP A 47 8.45 -15.05 19.73
CA ASP A 47 9.49 -14.35 20.52
C ASP A 47 10.20 -13.16 19.83
N ALA A 48 9.49 -12.29 19.16
CA ALA A 48 10.03 -11.00 18.74
C ALA A 48 10.24 -10.13 20.01
N GLY A 49 11.50 -9.80 20.29
CA GLY A 49 11.88 -8.96 21.41
C GLY A 49 11.26 -7.57 21.31
N ALA A 50 11.13 -6.90 22.47
CA ALA A 50 10.48 -5.60 22.63
C ALA A 50 11.08 -4.42 21.83
N ASP A 51 12.13 -4.62 21.05
CA ASP A 51 12.77 -3.57 20.24
C ASP A 51 12.13 -3.39 18.84
N ASP A 52 11.25 -4.29 18.38
CA ASP A 52 10.60 -4.24 17.07
C ASP A 52 9.20 -3.59 17.09
N ALA A 53 8.92 -2.72 18.06
CA ALA A 53 7.61 -2.08 18.23
C ALA A 53 7.11 -1.34 16.97
N HIS A 54 7.99 -0.88 16.09
CA HIS A 54 7.61 -0.19 14.85
C HIS A 54 7.19 -1.13 13.70
N VAL A 55 7.58 -2.39 13.73
CA VAL A 55 7.26 -3.37 12.68
C VAL A 55 5.83 -3.92 12.85
N ALA A 56 5.30 -3.89 14.07
CA ALA A 56 3.94 -4.35 14.38
C ALA A 56 2.82 -3.48 13.77
N ASP A 57 3.17 -2.30 13.23
CA ASP A 57 2.20 -1.31 12.76
C ASP A 57 1.87 -1.43 11.26
N TYR A 58 2.56 -2.33 10.52
CA TYR A 58 2.28 -2.52 9.10
C TYR A 58 1.18 -3.55 8.88
N GLU A 59 0.26 -3.21 7.99
CA GLU A 59 -0.90 -4.02 7.66
C GLU A 59 -0.88 -4.45 6.20
N PHE A 60 -1.20 -5.73 5.98
CA PHE A 60 -1.22 -6.34 4.67
C PHE A 60 -2.65 -6.77 4.32
N THR A 61 -3.22 -6.14 3.30
CA THR A 61 -4.55 -6.44 2.76
C THR A 61 -4.40 -7.17 1.43
N GLY A 62 -4.88 -8.39 1.34
CA GLY A 62 -4.85 -9.24 0.15
C GLY A 62 -6.13 -9.19 -0.66
N ALA A 63 -6.01 -9.38 -1.97
CA ALA A 63 -7.10 -9.63 -2.89
C ALA A 63 -7.01 -11.07 -3.42
N PHE A 64 -8.06 -11.85 -3.22
CA PHE A 64 -8.09 -13.29 -3.52
C PHE A 64 -9.17 -13.63 -4.55
N GLU A 65 -8.83 -14.47 -5.52
CA GLU A 65 -9.75 -15.16 -6.40
C GLU A 65 -9.78 -16.66 -5.98
N GLY A 66 -10.85 -17.08 -5.31
CA GLY A 66 -10.83 -18.32 -4.55
C GLY A 66 -9.77 -18.24 -3.45
N ASP A 67 -8.84 -19.20 -3.43
CA ASP A 67 -7.72 -19.23 -2.49
C ASP A 67 -6.43 -18.59 -3.04
N ARG A 68 -6.45 -18.15 -4.29
CA ARG A 68 -5.27 -17.56 -4.93
C ARG A 68 -5.18 -16.08 -4.65
N LEU A 69 -4.08 -15.65 -4.04
CA LEU A 69 -3.73 -14.23 -3.91
C LEU A 69 -3.38 -13.66 -5.30
N VAL A 70 -4.12 -12.63 -5.74
CA VAL A 70 -3.95 -11.96 -7.04
C VAL A 70 -3.49 -10.51 -6.91
N GLY A 71 -3.39 -9.99 -5.70
CA GLY A 71 -2.83 -8.68 -5.41
C GLY A 71 -2.82 -8.41 -3.92
N TYR A 72 -2.01 -7.45 -3.49
CA TYR A 72 -1.98 -7.00 -2.10
C TYR A 72 -1.60 -5.53 -1.98
N ALA A 73 -1.91 -4.96 -0.84
CA ALA A 73 -1.47 -3.65 -0.39
C ALA A 73 -0.81 -3.78 0.99
N CYS A 74 0.23 -2.96 1.23
CA CYS A 74 0.86 -2.79 2.54
C CYS A 74 0.79 -1.33 2.95
N SER A 75 0.25 -1.05 4.12
CA SER A 75 0.17 0.30 4.69
C SER A 75 0.63 0.32 6.14
N GLY A 76 1.08 1.49 6.60
CA GLY A 76 1.49 1.68 7.99
C GLY A 76 1.56 3.16 8.35
N PRO A 77 1.65 3.49 9.65
CA PRO A 77 1.70 4.88 10.10
C PRO A 77 2.97 5.58 9.63
N THR A 78 2.83 6.83 9.19
CA THR A 78 3.99 7.69 8.91
C THR A 78 4.61 8.12 10.24
N PRO A 79 5.90 7.84 10.51
CA PRO A 79 6.53 8.16 11.77
C PRO A 79 6.43 9.63 12.16
N ALA A 80 6.29 9.93 13.44
CA ALA A 80 6.20 11.28 14.00
C ALA A 80 5.05 12.15 13.44
N THR A 81 3.98 11.52 12.94
CA THR A 81 2.78 12.22 12.48
C THR A 81 1.55 11.82 13.27
N GLU A 82 0.51 12.65 13.23
CA GLU A 82 -0.79 12.34 13.82
C GLU A 82 -1.79 12.00 12.71
N GLY A 83 -2.13 10.69 12.60
CA GLY A 83 -3.14 10.19 11.68
C GLY A 83 -2.77 10.27 10.19
N THR A 84 -1.46 10.31 9.86
CA THR A 84 -0.97 10.12 8.50
C THR A 84 -0.43 8.70 8.35
N PHE A 85 -0.74 8.07 7.22
CA PHE A 85 -0.32 6.72 6.88
C PHE A 85 0.33 6.71 5.50
N ASP A 86 1.27 5.80 5.30
CA ASP A 86 1.87 5.51 4.01
C ASP A 86 1.27 4.23 3.42
N LEU A 87 1.02 4.23 2.12
CA LEU A 87 0.80 3.04 1.33
C LEU A 87 2.15 2.65 0.70
N TYR A 88 2.85 1.73 1.36
CA TYR A 88 4.22 1.34 1.01
C TYR A 88 4.29 0.48 -0.25
N TRP A 89 3.40 -0.50 -0.38
CA TRP A 89 3.34 -1.38 -1.54
C TRP A 89 1.90 -1.59 -1.99
N LEU A 90 1.74 -1.60 -3.30
CA LEU A 90 0.54 -2.05 -3.98
C LEU A 90 0.97 -2.86 -5.21
N ALA A 91 0.71 -4.16 -5.19
CA ALA A 91 1.03 -5.05 -6.29
C ALA A 91 -0.19 -5.86 -6.73
N VAL A 92 -0.38 -5.98 -8.04
CA VAL A 92 -1.43 -6.81 -8.65
C VAL A 92 -0.78 -7.68 -9.70
N ASP A 93 -1.07 -8.99 -9.67
CA ASP A 93 -0.62 -9.96 -10.65
C ASP A 93 -0.78 -9.40 -12.07
N ALA A 94 0.30 -9.43 -12.86
CA ALA A 94 0.31 -8.89 -14.22
C ALA A 94 -0.86 -9.44 -15.07
N ALA A 95 -1.19 -10.73 -14.91
CA ALA A 95 -2.32 -11.37 -15.60
C ALA A 95 -3.70 -10.94 -15.10
N ALA A 96 -3.78 -10.26 -13.94
CA ALA A 96 -5.02 -9.80 -13.31
C ALA A 96 -5.18 -8.27 -13.34
N GLN A 97 -4.21 -7.54 -13.89
CA GLN A 97 -4.28 -6.09 -14.06
C GLN A 97 -5.43 -5.68 -14.99
N GLY A 98 -5.83 -4.40 -14.93
CA GLY A 98 -6.93 -3.87 -15.75
C GLY A 98 -8.34 -4.27 -15.27
N ARG A 99 -8.47 -5.12 -14.24
CA ARG A 99 -9.74 -5.64 -13.72
C ARG A 99 -10.25 -4.91 -12.47
N GLY A 100 -9.66 -3.78 -12.12
CA GLY A 100 -10.05 -2.94 -10.98
C GLY A 100 -9.57 -3.45 -9.60
N ILE A 101 -8.73 -4.49 -9.54
CA ILE A 101 -8.24 -5.08 -8.28
C ILE A 101 -7.46 -4.06 -7.46
N GLY A 102 -6.51 -3.35 -8.09
CA GLY A 102 -5.74 -2.30 -7.41
C GLY A 102 -6.62 -1.20 -6.80
N THR A 103 -7.65 -0.78 -7.53
CA THR A 103 -8.62 0.21 -7.01
C THR A 103 -9.38 -0.32 -5.81
N ARG A 104 -9.80 -1.59 -5.82
CA ARG A 104 -10.49 -2.20 -4.67
C ARG A 104 -9.57 -2.30 -3.46
N LEU A 105 -8.29 -2.68 -3.64
CA LEU A 105 -7.29 -2.70 -2.56
C LEU A 105 -7.10 -1.31 -1.95
N VAL A 106 -6.87 -0.29 -2.78
CA VAL A 106 -6.72 1.10 -2.29
C VAL A 106 -7.96 1.55 -1.51
N ARG A 107 -9.16 1.30 -2.02
CA ARG A 107 -10.42 1.67 -1.35
C ARG A 107 -10.61 0.94 -0.03
N GLU A 108 -10.20 -0.31 0.07
CA GLU A 108 -10.26 -1.06 1.32
C GLU A 108 -9.30 -0.49 2.37
N VAL A 109 -8.04 -0.24 1.99
CA VAL A 109 -7.07 0.43 2.88
C VAL A 109 -7.59 1.79 3.34
N GLU A 110 -8.12 2.62 2.42
CA GLU A 110 -8.71 3.91 2.77
C GLU A 110 -9.89 3.77 3.74
N ARG A 111 -10.74 2.75 3.56
CA ARG A 111 -11.87 2.47 4.44
C ARG A 111 -11.40 2.09 5.85
N GLU A 112 -10.49 1.12 5.94
CA GLU A 112 -9.96 0.64 7.22
C GLU A 112 -9.24 1.76 8.00
N LEU A 113 -8.42 2.54 7.32
CA LEU A 113 -7.74 3.69 7.91
C LEU A 113 -8.70 4.78 8.35
N ARG A 114 -9.74 5.06 7.56
CA ARG A 114 -10.78 6.04 7.90
C ARG A 114 -11.56 5.61 9.14
N ASP A 115 -11.90 4.33 9.25
CA ASP A 115 -12.64 3.78 10.39
C ASP A 115 -11.83 3.89 11.70
N ARG A 116 -10.49 3.96 11.60
CA ARG A 116 -9.56 4.19 12.72
C ARG A 116 -9.25 5.67 12.96
N GLY A 117 -9.86 6.58 12.23
CA GLY A 117 -9.67 8.02 12.40
C GLY A 117 -8.43 8.59 11.71
N ALA A 118 -7.82 7.87 10.78
CA ALA A 118 -6.73 8.40 9.98
C ALA A 118 -7.20 9.59 9.14
N ARG A 119 -6.31 10.58 8.98
CA ARG A 119 -6.60 11.86 8.29
C ARG A 119 -6.10 11.90 6.86
N MET A 120 -5.02 11.17 6.57
CA MET A 120 -4.31 11.24 5.29
C MET A 120 -3.67 9.90 4.94
N LEU A 121 -3.74 9.54 3.67
CA LEU A 121 -2.95 8.46 3.10
C LEU A 121 -2.00 9.04 2.05
N LEU A 122 -0.73 8.65 2.15
CA LEU A 122 0.38 9.11 1.32
C LEU A 122 0.89 7.95 0.46
N VAL A 123 1.27 8.25 -0.76
CA VAL A 123 1.96 7.34 -1.68
C VAL A 123 3.20 8.02 -2.21
N GLU A 124 4.31 7.34 -2.16
CA GLU A 124 5.56 7.77 -2.77
C GLU A 124 5.79 7.05 -4.10
N THR A 125 6.25 7.78 -5.11
CA THR A 125 6.53 7.21 -6.44
C THR A 125 7.62 7.99 -7.16
N SER A 126 8.22 7.37 -8.19
CA SER A 126 9.22 7.98 -9.06
C SER A 126 8.58 8.79 -10.19
N SER A 127 9.33 9.78 -10.70
CA SER A 127 8.96 10.55 -11.88
C SER A 127 9.27 9.85 -13.21
N ARG A 128 9.99 8.75 -13.20
CA ARG A 128 10.40 8.01 -14.40
C ARG A 128 9.22 7.65 -15.29
N PRO A 129 9.44 7.52 -16.62
CA PRO A 129 8.37 7.19 -17.59
C PRO A 129 7.66 5.86 -17.30
N ASP A 130 8.39 4.83 -16.82
CA ASP A 130 7.83 3.52 -16.48
C ASP A 130 6.86 3.56 -15.30
N TYR A 131 6.92 4.59 -14.43
CA TYR A 131 5.94 4.86 -13.38
C TYR A 131 4.75 5.72 -13.82
N SER A 132 4.65 6.09 -15.10
CA SER A 132 3.55 6.93 -15.60
C SER A 132 2.17 6.29 -15.39
N ASN A 133 2.06 4.98 -15.60
CA ASN A 133 0.83 4.23 -15.35
C ASN A 133 0.46 4.20 -13.86
N THR A 134 1.45 4.09 -12.98
CA THR A 134 1.28 4.14 -11.52
C THR A 134 0.74 5.51 -11.09
N ARG A 135 1.35 6.60 -11.56
CA ARG A 135 0.87 7.96 -11.26
C ARG A 135 -0.54 8.20 -11.80
N ALA A 136 -0.83 7.78 -13.03
CA ALA A 136 -2.17 7.87 -13.61
C ALA A 136 -3.21 7.02 -12.85
N PHE A 137 -2.81 5.86 -12.33
CA PHE A 137 -3.66 5.03 -11.49
C PHE A 137 -4.06 5.77 -10.20
N TYR A 138 -3.11 6.32 -9.46
CA TYR A 138 -3.41 7.05 -8.22
C TYR A 138 -4.20 8.34 -8.50
N ALA A 139 -3.95 9.04 -9.60
CA ALA A 139 -4.78 10.18 -10.00
C ALA A 139 -6.24 9.78 -10.23
N ARG A 140 -6.51 8.64 -10.88
CA ARG A 140 -7.89 8.09 -11.00
C ARG A 140 -8.48 7.66 -9.66
N CYS A 141 -7.65 7.28 -8.70
CA CYS A 141 -8.09 7.03 -7.32
C CYS A 141 -8.33 8.31 -6.50
N GLY A 142 -8.09 9.50 -7.07
CA GLY A 142 -8.34 10.78 -6.41
C GLY A 142 -7.16 11.30 -5.60
N TYR A 143 -5.97 10.75 -5.80
CA TYR A 143 -4.73 11.28 -5.19
C TYR A 143 -4.21 12.47 -6.01
N THR A 144 -3.64 13.42 -5.31
CA THR A 144 -3.03 14.62 -5.90
C THR A 144 -1.56 14.73 -5.50
N GLU A 145 -0.73 15.29 -6.36
CA GLU A 145 0.67 15.58 -6.05
C GLU A 145 0.73 16.67 -4.97
N ALA A 146 1.27 16.31 -3.81
CA ALA A 146 1.45 17.20 -2.68
C ALA A 146 2.85 17.80 -2.62
N ALA A 147 3.86 17.04 -3.08
CA ALA A 147 5.25 17.47 -3.12
C ALA A 147 6.04 16.73 -4.19
N ARG A 148 7.14 17.39 -4.63
CA ARG A 148 8.12 16.82 -5.55
C ARG A 148 9.51 17.26 -5.12
N ILE A 149 10.42 16.28 -5.00
CA ILE A 149 11.84 16.52 -4.75
C ILE A 149 12.58 16.12 -6.01
N ARG A 150 13.22 17.08 -6.66
CA ARG A 150 13.93 16.86 -7.93
C ARG A 150 15.19 16.03 -7.71
N ASP A 151 15.51 15.19 -8.70
CA ASP A 151 16.72 14.37 -8.76
C ASP A 151 16.97 13.56 -7.48
N PHE A 152 15.91 13.13 -6.82
CA PHE A 152 16.00 12.47 -5.51
C PHE A 152 16.59 11.06 -5.60
N TYR A 153 16.11 10.25 -6.55
CA TYR A 153 16.59 8.86 -6.72
C TYR A 153 17.81 8.80 -7.64
N ALA A 154 17.83 9.64 -8.68
CA ALA A 154 18.91 9.77 -9.66
C ALA A 154 18.73 11.08 -10.44
N PRO A 155 19.71 11.52 -11.25
CA PRO A 155 19.51 12.61 -12.19
C PRO A 155 18.27 12.36 -13.07
N ALA A 156 17.37 13.33 -13.14
CA ALA A 156 16.08 13.28 -13.83
C ALA A 156 15.07 12.25 -13.27
N ASP A 157 15.26 11.76 -12.05
CA ASP A 157 14.31 10.90 -11.34
C ASP A 157 13.90 11.54 -10.00
N ASP A 158 12.77 12.23 -10.02
CA ASP A 158 12.20 12.92 -8.87
C ASP A 158 11.43 11.96 -7.97
N ARG A 159 11.47 12.23 -6.66
CA ARG A 159 10.51 11.67 -5.71
C ARG A 159 9.21 12.48 -5.78
N ILE A 160 8.10 11.82 -6.06
CA ILE A 160 6.76 12.39 -6.10
C ILE A 160 5.95 11.85 -4.93
N MET A 161 5.39 12.75 -4.13
CA MET A 161 4.51 12.42 -3.02
C MET A 161 3.06 12.73 -3.43
N LEU A 162 2.25 11.66 -3.50
CA LEU A 162 0.82 11.75 -3.81
C LEU A 162 0.02 11.56 -2.52
N THR A 163 -1.02 12.36 -2.30
CA THR A 163 -1.84 12.26 -1.08
C THR A 163 -3.32 12.27 -1.36
N THR A 164 -4.09 11.65 -0.46
CA THR A 164 -5.54 11.83 -0.37
C THR A 164 -5.95 12.09 1.07
N ARG A 165 -6.99 12.91 1.28
CA ARG A 165 -7.58 13.13 2.60
C ARG A 165 -8.59 12.04 2.91
N LEU A 166 -8.42 11.42 4.08
CA LEU A 166 -9.36 10.44 4.62
C LEU A 166 -10.35 11.18 5.55
N THR A 167 -11.26 11.98 4.95
CA THR A 167 -12.25 12.67 5.75
C THR A 167 -13.28 11.68 6.31
N THR A 168 -13.42 11.63 7.62
CA THR A 168 -14.62 11.06 8.24
C THR A 168 -15.80 11.91 7.77
N ARG A 169 -16.86 11.32 7.19
CA ARG A 169 -18.13 12.02 7.07
C ARG A 169 -18.54 12.43 8.48
N GLU A 170 -18.51 13.72 8.78
CA GLU A 170 -19.20 14.24 9.94
C GLU A 170 -20.62 13.68 9.89
N ARG A 171 -20.98 12.80 10.81
CA ARG A 171 -22.38 12.49 11.06
C ARG A 171 -22.97 13.80 11.51
N GLY A 172 -23.85 14.34 10.68
CA GLY A 172 -24.43 15.65 10.82
C GLY A 172 -24.73 15.98 12.28
N ALA A 173 -24.21 17.08 12.73
CA ALA A 173 -24.70 17.73 13.94
C ALA A 173 -26.20 17.94 13.72
N ALA A 174 -27.01 17.13 14.40
CA ALA A 174 -28.43 17.37 14.49
C ALA A 174 -28.60 18.71 15.22
N THR A 175 -28.91 19.75 14.48
CA THR A 175 -29.26 21.04 14.99
C THR A 175 -30.51 20.84 15.88
N ARG A 176 -30.37 21.14 17.14
CA ARG A 176 -31.49 21.40 18.04
C ARG A 176 -31.86 22.88 17.95
#